data_339cfbd32077ea757805a231dd168e1b
#
_entry.id   339cfbd32077ea757805a231dd168e1b
#
_cell.length_a   1.000
_cell.length_b   1.000
_cell.length_c   1.000
_cell.angle_alpha   90.00
_cell.angle_beta   90.00
_cell.angle_gamma   90.00
#
_symmetry.space_group_name_H-M   'P 1'
#
loop_
_entity.id
_entity.type
_entity.pdbx_description
1 polymer ?
#
loop_
_entity_poly.entity_id
_entity_poly.type
_entity_poly.pdbx_seq_one_letter_code
_entity_poly.pdbx_strand_id
1 'polypeptide(L)'
;MPSKPKVQLKDIGLDIGLAFAKHVYKTDYLHYGIWPEGLKVEPGNVLEAQTNYADLLLENIPAGVESILDVGCGSGKFTEQLLDAGFKVEAVSPSPHLSEIVLSRLGDRARLHQCRYEDLTTDSRFDMILFSESFQYLNLEVMFLQSRKFLKPGGYLLICDFFNREQAPEGSRPFGEDEKSPISGGHGIRRFLETMETQPFLQLKD
;
A
#
# COMPACT_ATOMS: atom_id res chain seq x y z
N MET A 1 -1.41 32.66 19.68
CA MET A 1 -2.42 31.96 18.86
C MET A 1 -1.74 30.74 18.28
N PRO A 2 -2.24 29.53 18.41
CA PRO A 2 -1.65 28.38 17.76
C PRO A 2 -1.75 28.57 16.25
N SER A 3 -0.63 28.38 15.53
CA SER A 3 -0.59 28.43 14.07
C SER A 3 -1.53 27.37 13.51
N LYS A 4 -2.40 27.75 12.55
CA LYS A 4 -3.24 26.77 11.84
C LYS A 4 -2.31 25.71 11.22
N PRO A 5 -2.66 24.41 11.34
CA PRO A 5 -1.88 23.35 10.70
C PRO A 5 -1.76 23.64 9.21
N LYS A 6 -0.55 23.58 8.66
CA LYS A 6 -0.33 23.71 7.21
C LYS A 6 -0.89 22.45 6.56
N VAL A 7 -1.98 22.60 5.83
CA VAL A 7 -2.53 21.54 4.98
C VAL A 7 -1.50 21.23 3.90
N GLN A 8 -1.09 19.97 3.78
CA GLN A 8 -0.15 19.54 2.75
C GLN A 8 -0.91 19.18 1.46
N LEU A 9 -0.36 19.51 0.30
CA LEU A 9 -1.02 19.27 -1.00
C LEU A 9 -1.37 17.78 -1.22
N LYS A 10 -0.55 16.89 -0.71
CA LYS A 10 -0.79 15.42 -0.74
C LYS A 10 -2.05 15.01 0.03
N ASP A 11 -2.33 15.67 1.15
CA ASP A 11 -3.51 15.36 1.97
C ASP A 11 -4.79 15.79 1.22
N ILE A 12 -4.74 16.94 0.53
CA ILE A 12 -5.83 17.38 -0.35
C ILE A 12 -6.07 16.37 -1.49
N GLY A 13 -5.00 15.85 -2.09
CA GLY A 13 -5.09 14.85 -3.15
C GLY A 13 -5.77 13.56 -2.68
N LEU A 14 -5.42 13.08 -1.50
CA LEU A 14 -6.04 11.90 -0.89
C LEU A 14 -7.53 12.14 -0.55
N ASP A 15 -7.88 13.32 -0.02
CA ASP A 15 -9.27 13.67 0.29
C ASP A 15 -10.13 13.77 -0.97
N ILE A 16 -9.58 14.34 -2.05
CA ILE A 16 -10.25 14.37 -3.36
C ILE A 16 -10.43 12.95 -3.89
N GLY A 17 -9.39 12.12 -3.86
CA GLY A 17 -9.44 10.72 -4.28
C GLY A 17 -10.51 9.94 -3.53
N LEU A 18 -10.57 10.09 -2.20
CA LEU A 18 -11.58 9.45 -1.37
C LEU A 18 -13.00 9.93 -1.69
N ALA A 19 -13.18 11.25 -1.92
CA ALA A 19 -14.47 11.80 -2.32
C ALA A 19 -14.93 11.25 -3.69
N PHE A 20 -14.03 11.16 -4.66
CA PHE A 20 -14.31 10.52 -5.96
C PHE A 20 -14.65 9.03 -5.80
N ALA A 21 -13.84 8.27 -5.06
CA ALA A 21 -14.10 6.87 -4.78
C ALA A 21 -15.52 6.68 -4.24
N LYS A 22 -15.86 7.41 -3.18
CA LYS A 22 -17.14 7.26 -2.49
C LYS A 22 -18.34 7.77 -3.29
N HIS A 23 -18.23 8.95 -3.91
CA HIS A 23 -19.40 9.62 -4.50
C HIS A 23 -19.56 9.35 -6.00
N VAL A 24 -18.47 9.11 -6.73
CA VAL A 24 -18.49 8.86 -8.18
C VAL A 24 -18.42 7.36 -8.46
N TYR A 25 -17.40 6.67 -7.92
CA TYR A 25 -17.15 5.25 -8.21
C TYR A 25 -17.89 4.29 -7.27
N LYS A 26 -18.52 4.82 -6.19
CA LYS A 26 -19.30 4.02 -5.22
C LYS A 26 -18.47 2.93 -4.55
N THR A 27 -17.22 3.22 -4.26
CA THR A 27 -16.26 2.33 -3.61
C THR A 27 -15.56 3.02 -2.44
N ASP A 28 -15.02 2.23 -1.54
CA ASP A 28 -14.18 2.71 -0.44
C ASP A 28 -12.69 2.38 -0.64
N TYR A 29 -12.34 1.70 -1.73
CA TYR A 29 -10.95 1.46 -2.10
C TYR A 29 -10.30 2.72 -2.64
N LEU A 30 -8.98 2.85 -2.44
CA LEU A 30 -8.18 3.98 -2.94
C LEU A 30 -7.17 3.57 -4.01
N HIS A 31 -6.98 2.28 -4.26
CA HIS A 31 -6.10 1.77 -5.31
C HIS A 31 -6.76 1.81 -6.69
N TYR A 32 -5.94 1.73 -7.75
CA TYR A 32 -6.40 1.86 -9.14
C TYR A 32 -7.11 0.63 -9.69
N GLY A 33 -6.95 -0.53 -9.03
CA GLY A 33 -7.54 -1.77 -9.47
C GLY A 33 -6.77 -2.49 -10.58
N ILE A 34 -7.21 -3.72 -10.90
CA ILE A 34 -6.73 -4.52 -12.02
C ILE A 34 -7.82 -4.58 -13.08
N TRP A 35 -7.42 -4.25 -14.30
CA TRP A 35 -8.28 -4.17 -15.47
C TRP A 35 -7.96 -5.32 -16.42
N PRO A 36 -8.60 -6.49 -16.26
CA PRO A 36 -8.36 -7.62 -17.14
C PRO A 36 -8.81 -7.32 -18.57
N GLU A 37 -8.31 -8.10 -19.51
CA GLU A 37 -8.74 -8.01 -20.91
C GLU A 37 -10.27 -8.13 -21.02
N GLY A 38 -10.88 -7.20 -21.74
CA GLY A 38 -12.35 -7.12 -21.91
C GLY A 38 -13.06 -6.23 -20.89
N LEU A 39 -12.48 -5.90 -19.75
CA LEU A 39 -13.04 -4.92 -18.83
C LEU A 39 -12.70 -3.51 -19.31
N LYS A 40 -13.72 -2.75 -19.75
CA LYS A 40 -13.52 -1.38 -20.23
C LYS A 40 -13.08 -0.45 -19.09
N VAL A 41 -12.09 0.41 -19.37
CA VAL A 41 -11.66 1.45 -18.44
C VAL A 41 -12.65 2.60 -18.46
N GLU A 42 -13.67 2.50 -17.63
CA GLU A 42 -14.73 3.51 -17.46
C GLU A 42 -15.19 3.59 -15.99
N PRO A 43 -15.78 4.72 -15.56
CA PRO A 43 -16.16 4.93 -14.16
C PRO A 43 -17.06 3.83 -13.56
N GLY A 44 -17.93 3.25 -14.36
CA GLY A 44 -18.85 2.19 -13.92
C GLY A 44 -18.16 0.88 -13.52
N ASN A 45 -16.95 0.65 -14.04
CA ASN A 45 -16.19 -0.59 -13.82
C ASN A 45 -15.07 -0.46 -12.78
N VAL A 46 -14.91 0.72 -12.15
CA VAL A 46 -13.86 0.95 -11.17
C VAL A 46 -13.98 0.00 -9.98
N LEU A 47 -15.20 -0.19 -9.44
CA LEU A 47 -15.42 -1.11 -8.32
C LEU A 47 -15.03 -2.55 -8.69
N GLU A 48 -15.38 -3.01 -9.89
CA GLU A 48 -15.01 -4.35 -10.37
C GLU A 48 -13.48 -4.50 -10.48
N ALA A 49 -12.83 -3.52 -11.11
CA ALA A 49 -11.36 -3.52 -11.21
C ALA A 49 -10.68 -3.52 -9.84
N GLN A 50 -11.22 -2.79 -8.88
CA GLN A 50 -10.71 -2.75 -7.51
C GLN A 50 -10.98 -4.06 -6.75
N THR A 51 -12.11 -4.70 -7.00
CA THR A 51 -12.41 -6.04 -6.44
C THR A 51 -11.43 -7.06 -6.99
N ASN A 52 -11.19 -7.09 -8.31
CA ASN A 52 -10.21 -7.97 -8.93
C ASN A 52 -8.81 -7.82 -8.33
N TYR A 53 -8.42 -6.58 -7.99
CA TYR A 53 -7.14 -6.31 -7.32
C TYR A 53 -7.11 -6.88 -5.90
N ALA A 54 -8.16 -6.66 -5.12
CA ALA A 54 -8.26 -7.16 -3.76
C ALA A 54 -8.27 -8.70 -3.73
N ASP A 55 -8.99 -9.33 -4.64
CA ASP A 55 -9.05 -10.78 -4.79
C ASP A 55 -7.67 -11.35 -5.17
N LEU A 56 -6.97 -10.72 -6.11
CA LEU A 56 -5.59 -11.11 -6.45
C LEU A 56 -4.68 -11.09 -5.22
N LEU A 57 -4.77 -10.07 -4.39
CA LEU A 57 -3.95 -10.00 -3.18
C LEU A 57 -4.31 -11.13 -2.20
N LEU A 58 -5.60 -11.38 -1.97
CA LEU A 58 -6.07 -12.45 -1.08
C LEU A 58 -5.62 -13.83 -1.57
N GLU A 59 -5.71 -14.10 -2.86
CA GLU A 59 -5.30 -15.37 -3.48
C GLU A 59 -3.79 -15.62 -3.39
N ASN A 60 -3.00 -14.54 -3.30
CA ASN A 60 -1.54 -14.63 -3.18
C ASN A 60 -1.02 -14.61 -1.74
N ILE A 61 -1.89 -14.63 -0.72
CA ILE A 61 -1.46 -14.81 0.66
C ILE A 61 -1.01 -16.26 0.85
N PRO A 62 0.26 -16.49 1.25
CA PRO A 62 0.78 -17.85 1.42
C PRO A 62 0.04 -18.62 2.51
N ALA A 63 -0.10 -19.94 2.30
CA ALA A 63 -0.66 -20.81 3.32
C ALA A 63 0.16 -20.74 4.63
N GLY A 64 -0.54 -20.73 5.76
CA GLY A 64 0.08 -20.63 7.08
C GLY A 64 0.31 -19.21 7.59
N VAL A 65 0.03 -18.18 6.80
CA VAL A 65 -0.03 -16.80 7.28
C VAL A 65 -1.25 -16.64 8.19
N GLU A 66 -1.05 -16.12 9.39
CA GLU A 66 -2.11 -15.80 10.35
C GLU A 66 -2.13 -14.31 10.73
N SER A 67 -0.95 -13.66 10.72
CA SER A 67 -0.80 -12.27 11.15
C SER A 67 -0.19 -11.42 10.05
N ILE A 68 -0.81 -10.27 9.75
CA ILE A 68 -0.46 -9.37 8.65
C ILE A 68 -0.27 -7.95 9.18
N LEU A 69 0.78 -7.28 8.71
CA LEU A 69 0.94 -5.83 8.84
C LEU A 69 0.58 -5.19 7.50
N ASP A 70 -0.52 -4.47 7.46
CA ASP A 70 -1.01 -3.74 6.29
C ASP A 70 -0.43 -2.32 6.28
N VAL A 71 0.57 -2.09 5.44
CA VAL A 71 1.32 -0.83 5.38
C VAL A 71 0.74 0.10 4.33
N GLY A 72 0.25 1.26 4.78
CA GLY A 72 -0.46 2.20 3.92
C GLY A 72 -1.89 1.76 3.63
N CYS A 73 -2.61 1.37 4.68
CA CYS A 73 -3.94 0.75 4.62
C CYS A 73 -5.06 1.59 3.98
N GLY A 74 -4.76 2.81 3.54
CA GLY A 74 -5.72 3.71 2.89
C GLY A 74 -6.95 3.98 3.75
N SER A 75 -8.14 3.68 3.22
CA SER A 75 -9.43 3.79 3.95
C SER A 75 -9.71 2.62 4.90
N GLY A 76 -8.82 1.64 4.99
CA GLY A 76 -9.01 0.40 5.75
C GLY A 76 -9.96 -0.62 5.09
N LYS A 77 -10.37 -0.41 3.83
CA LYS A 77 -11.31 -1.32 3.16
C LYS A 77 -10.71 -2.69 2.91
N PHE A 78 -9.45 -2.75 2.48
CA PHE A 78 -8.78 -4.04 2.29
C PHE A 78 -8.38 -4.67 3.64
N THR A 79 -7.97 -3.86 4.62
CA THR A 79 -7.76 -4.33 6.01
C THR A 79 -9.00 -5.02 6.57
N GLU A 80 -10.21 -4.46 6.33
CA GLU A 80 -11.48 -5.07 6.72
C GLU A 80 -11.67 -6.45 6.09
N GLN A 81 -11.38 -6.61 4.79
CA GLN A 81 -11.47 -7.90 4.10
C GLN A 81 -10.50 -8.93 4.65
N LEU A 82 -9.26 -8.52 4.97
CA LEU A 82 -8.29 -9.41 5.62
C LEU A 82 -8.80 -9.92 6.97
N LEU A 83 -9.40 -9.03 7.77
CA LEU A 83 -10.02 -9.40 9.06
C LEU A 83 -11.22 -10.34 8.86
N ASP A 84 -12.05 -10.09 7.85
CA ASP A 84 -13.22 -10.92 7.52
C ASP A 84 -12.78 -12.32 6.99
N ALA A 85 -11.62 -12.39 6.34
CA ALA A 85 -10.98 -13.65 5.94
C ALA A 85 -10.31 -14.41 7.10
N GLY A 86 -10.30 -13.83 8.32
CA GLY A 86 -9.83 -14.49 9.53
C GLY A 86 -8.39 -14.16 9.92
N PHE A 87 -7.70 -13.27 9.21
CA PHE A 87 -6.35 -12.84 9.58
C PHE A 87 -6.36 -11.89 10.79
N LYS A 88 -5.29 -11.93 11.58
CA LYS A 88 -4.98 -10.90 12.58
C LYS A 88 -4.24 -9.78 11.88
N VAL A 89 -4.77 -8.57 11.89
CA VAL A 89 -4.19 -7.45 11.13
C VAL A 89 -3.85 -6.30 12.05
N GLU A 90 -2.64 -5.77 11.91
CA GLU A 90 -2.30 -4.41 12.34
C GLU A 90 -2.12 -3.54 11.09
N ALA A 91 -2.55 -2.27 11.17
CA ALA A 91 -2.54 -1.35 10.04
C ALA A 91 -1.61 -0.16 10.32
N VAL A 92 -0.98 0.37 9.27
CA VAL A 92 -0.14 1.58 9.35
C VAL A 92 -0.67 2.64 8.39
N SER A 93 -0.89 3.84 8.89
CA SER A 93 -1.27 5.00 8.09
C SER A 93 -0.61 6.27 8.59
N PRO A 94 0.09 7.05 7.75
CA PRO A 94 0.64 8.34 8.14
C PRO A 94 -0.38 9.48 8.13
N SER A 95 -1.55 9.29 7.52
CA SER A 95 -2.58 10.32 7.37
C SER A 95 -3.51 10.34 8.58
N PRO A 96 -3.60 11.45 9.33
CA PRO A 96 -4.57 11.58 10.43
C PRO A 96 -6.01 11.40 9.96
N HIS A 97 -6.36 11.99 8.81
CA HIS A 97 -7.71 11.90 8.27
C HIS A 97 -8.10 10.47 7.87
N LEU A 98 -7.24 9.76 7.12
CA LEU A 98 -7.49 8.36 6.81
C LEU A 98 -7.52 7.49 8.07
N SER A 99 -6.70 7.80 9.07
CA SER A 99 -6.70 7.08 10.35
C SER A 99 -8.06 7.17 11.06
N GLU A 100 -8.73 8.32 11.04
CA GLU A 100 -10.08 8.46 11.60
C GLU A 100 -11.09 7.57 10.86
N ILE A 101 -11.00 7.48 9.54
CA ILE A 101 -11.86 6.62 8.71
C ILE A 101 -11.60 5.15 9.03
N VAL A 102 -10.32 4.75 9.12
CA VAL A 102 -9.92 3.39 9.48
C VAL A 102 -10.44 3.01 10.86
N LEU A 103 -10.27 3.86 11.87
CA LEU A 103 -10.77 3.62 13.23
C LEU A 103 -12.30 3.52 13.25
N SER A 104 -13.00 4.37 12.48
CA SER A 104 -14.46 4.28 12.35
C SER A 104 -14.93 2.99 11.69
N ARG A 105 -14.17 2.46 10.72
CA ARG A 105 -14.47 1.24 9.98
C ARG A 105 -14.17 -0.02 10.79
N LEU A 106 -12.98 -0.08 11.36
CA LEU A 106 -12.44 -1.30 11.96
C LEU A 106 -12.76 -1.43 13.46
N GLY A 107 -12.97 -0.30 14.15
CA GLY A 107 -13.12 -0.28 15.60
C GLY A 107 -11.93 -0.96 16.28
N ASP A 108 -12.23 -1.84 17.24
CA ASP A 108 -11.22 -2.58 17.99
C ASP A 108 -10.76 -3.88 17.28
N ARG A 109 -11.20 -4.13 16.04
CA ARG A 109 -10.84 -5.35 15.29
C ARG A 109 -9.38 -5.36 14.82
N ALA A 110 -8.78 -4.18 14.65
CA ALA A 110 -7.38 -4.04 14.26
C ALA A 110 -6.71 -2.92 15.03
N ARG A 111 -5.44 -3.11 15.33
CA ARG A 111 -4.60 -2.03 15.86
C ARG A 111 -4.13 -1.15 14.72
N LEU A 112 -4.36 0.16 14.82
CA LEU A 112 -3.87 1.16 13.87
C LEU A 112 -2.66 1.89 14.46
N HIS A 113 -1.57 1.93 13.70
CA HIS A 113 -0.40 2.75 13.96
C HIS A 113 -0.45 4.01 13.09
N GLN A 114 -0.78 5.15 13.70
CA GLN A 114 -0.80 6.44 12.99
C GLN A 114 0.62 7.02 12.89
N CYS A 115 1.42 6.48 12.01
CA CYS A 115 2.80 6.92 11.76
C CYS A 115 3.21 6.55 10.34
N ARG A 116 4.37 7.05 9.90
CA ARG A 116 5.03 6.53 8.70
C ARG A 116 5.60 5.14 9.02
N TYR A 117 5.70 4.30 7.99
CA TYR A 117 6.29 2.97 8.19
C TYR A 117 7.73 3.01 8.69
N GLU A 118 8.50 3.99 8.22
CA GLU A 118 9.87 4.22 8.65
C GLU A 118 10.00 4.54 10.14
N ASP A 119 8.95 5.13 10.72
CA ASP A 119 8.90 5.56 12.12
C ASP A 119 8.16 4.54 13.01
N LEU A 120 7.68 3.44 12.43
CA LEU A 120 6.93 2.42 13.17
C LEU A 120 7.79 1.81 14.27
N THR A 121 7.22 1.76 15.46
CA THR A 121 7.79 1.08 16.63
C THR A 121 6.74 0.17 17.23
N THR A 122 7.00 -1.12 17.22
CA THR A 122 6.14 -2.16 17.82
C THR A 122 6.97 -3.38 18.18
N ASP A 123 6.54 -4.10 19.21
CA ASP A 123 7.10 -5.41 19.59
C ASP A 123 6.46 -6.55 18.80
N SER A 124 5.38 -6.28 18.05
CA SER A 124 4.70 -7.27 17.22
C SER A 124 5.61 -7.79 16.10
N ARG A 125 5.40 -9.06 15.75
CA ARG A 125 6.02 -9.72 14.59
C ARG A 125 4.92 -10.37 13.77
N PHE A 126 5.07 -10.30 12.45
CA PHE A 126 4.04 -10.71 11.50
C PHE A 126 4.52 -11.85 10.62
N ASP A 127 3.59 -12.71 10.21
CA ASP A 127 3.85 -13.73 9.20
C ASP A 127 3.98 -13.09 7.82
N MET A 128 3.30 -11.96 7.59
CA MET A 128 3.36 -11.22 6.34
C MET A 128 3.32 -9.71 6.57
N ILE A 129 4.07 -8.97 5.77
CA ILE A 129 3.93 -7.52 5.61
C ILE A 129 3.42 -7.27 4.20
N LEU A 130 2.34 -6.51 4.10
CA LEU A 130 1.65 -6.19 2.86
C LEU A 130 1.84 -4.72 2.49
N PHE A 131 2.17 -4.47 1.23
CA PHE A 131 2.19 -3.16 0.60
C PHE A 131 1.26 -3.20 -0.63
N SER A 132 0.13 -2.54 -0.51
CA SER A 132 -0.87 -2.41 -1.57
C SER A 132 -0.89 -0.97 -2.08
N GLU A 133 -0.24 -0.70 -3.21
CA GLU A 133 -0.04 0.64 -3.80
C GLU A 133 0.50 1.69 -2.80
N SER A 134 1.32 1.26 -1.87
CA SER A 134 1.90 2.09 -0.81
C SER A 134 3.43 2.04 -0.76
N PHE A 135 4.02 1.02 -1.38
CA PHE A 135 5.45 0.78 -1.43
C PHE A 135 6.22 1.87 -2.19
N GLN A 136 5.63 2.42 -3.23
CA GLN A 136 6.21 3.47 -4.06
C GLN A 136 6.63 4.74 -3.30
N TYR A 137 6.10 4.97 -2.11
CA TYR A 137 6.37 6.16 -1.29
C TYR A 137 7.50 5.97 -0.27
N LEU A 138 8.08 4.78 -0.19
CA LEU A 138 9.06 4.41 0.83
C LEU A 138 10.49 4.43 0.27
N ASN A 139 11.46 4.73 1.12
CA ASN A 139 12.85 4.47 0.78
C ASN A 139 13.12 2.96 0.85
N LEU A 140 13.71 2.39 -0.22
CA LEU A 140 13.90 0.93 -0.35
C LEU A 140 14.73 0.34 0.79
N GLU A 141 15.87 0.95 1.10
CA GLU A 141 16.79 0.44 2.12
C GLU A 141 16.13 0.47 3.51
N VAL A 142 15.43 1.55 3.82
CA VAL A 142 14.69 1.71 5.08
C VAL A 142 13.54 0.71 5.17
N MET A 143 12.81 0.53 4.07
CA MET A 143 11.71 -0.43 3.99
C MET A 143 12.20 -1.85 4.29
N PHE A 144 13.29 -2.30 3.65
CA PHE A 144 13.85 -3.63 3.91
C PHE A 144 14.35 -3.77 5.35
N LEU A 145 15.02 -2.76 5.90
CA LEU A 145 15.48 -2.79 7.28
C LEU A 145 14.33 -2.89 8.28
N GLN A 146 13.26 -2.13 8.07
CA GLN A 146 12.06 -2.19 8.92
C GLN A 146 11.34 -3.54 8.76
N SER A 147 11.20 -4.02 7.54
CA SER A 147 10.56 -5.32 7.28
C SER A 147 11.29 -6.47 7.96
N ARG A 148 12.63 -6.46 7.96
CA ARG A 148 13.44 -7.42 8.71
C ARG A 148 13.15 -7.41 10.21
N LYS A 149 12.85 -6.23 10.80
CA LYS A 149 12.54 -6.12 12.23
C LYS A 149 11.17 -6.71 12.55
N PHE A 150 10.19 -6.53 11.66
CA PHE A 150 8.80 -6.86 11.95
C PHE A 150 8.34 -8.21 11.37
N LEU A 151 9.10 -8.82 10.46
CA LEU A 151 8.82 -10.17 10.00
C LEU A 151 9.24 -11.22 11.04
N LYS A 152 8.44 -12.26 11.19
CA LYS A 152 8.83 -13.51 11.81
C LYS A 152 9.85 -14.24 10.93
N PRO A 153 10.68 -15.13 11.48
CA PRO A 153 11.50 -16.02 10.66
C PRO A 153 10.62 -16.80 9.66
N GLY A 154 10.99 -16.78 8.38
CA GLY A 154 10.22 -17.41 7.32
C GLY A 154 8.95 -16.64 6.89
N GLY A 155 8.76 -15.40 7.37
CA GLY A 155 7.65 -14.55 6.97
C GLY A 155 7.81 -13.97 5.57
N TYR A 156 6.75 -13.37 5.04
CA TYR A 156 6.62 -12.94 3.66
C TYR A 156 6.49 -11.42 3.52
N LEU A 157 7.03 -10.89 2.42
CA LEU A 157 6.68 -9.57 1.90
C LEU A 157 5.77 -9.78 0.69
N LEU A 158 4.57 -9.23 0.74
CA LEU A 158 3.67 -9.15 -0.42
C LEU A 158 3.61 -7.68 -0.87
N ILE A 159 4.11 -7.43 -2.08
CA ILE A 159 4.17 -6.08 -2.64
C ILE A 159 3.41 -6.09 -3.97
N CYS A 160 2.36 -5.30 -4.05
CA CYS A 160 1.63 -5.05 -5.29
C CYS A 160 1.58 -3.54 -5.52
N ASP A 161 2.41 -3.07 -6.45
CA ASP A 161 2.60 -1.64 -6.71
C ASP A 161 3.07 -1.40 -8.14
N PHE A 162 3.16 -0.13 -8.53
CA PHE A 162 3.69 0.29 -9.81
C PHE A 162 5.22 0.33 -9.78
N PHE A 163 5.83 -0.29 -10.80
CA PHE A 163 7.25 -0.20 -11.05
C PHE A 163 7.51 0.55 -12.35
N ASN A 164 8.46 1.48 -12.32
CA ASN A 164 8.92 2.16 -13.51
C ASN A 164 9.69 1.20 -14.41
N ARG A 165 9.32 1.15 -15.69
CA ARG A 165 10.11 0.47 -16.72
C ARG A 165 11.35 1.31 -17.03
N GLU A 166 12.51 0.69 -17.09
CA GLU A 166 13.79 1.35 -17.36
C GLU A 166 13.96 1.87 -18.80
N GLN A 167 13.09 1.44 -19.70
CA GLN A 167 13.04 1.88 -21.09
C GLN A 167 11.66 2.50 -21.32
N ALA A 168 11.55 3.78 -21.00
CA ALA A 168 10.47 4.57 -21.56
C ALA A 168 10.66 4.69 -23.09
N PRO A 169 9.59 4.65 -23.91
CA PRO A 169 9.71 4.92 -25.34
C PRO A 169 10.46 6.23 -25.58
N GLU A 170 11.30 6.28 -26.63
CA GLU A 170 12.06 7.46 -27.00
C GLU A 170 11.12 8.69 -27.07
N GLY A 171 11.38 9.72 -26.27
CA GLY A 171 10.55 10.92 -26.16
C GLY A 171 9.53 10.95 -25.03
N SER A 172 9.34 9.86 -24.27
CA SER A 172 8.59 9.91 -23.00
C SER A 172 9.55 10.31 -21.87
N ARG A 173 9.16 11.31 -21.06
CA ARG A 173 9.90 11.60 -19.82
C ARG A 173 9.72 10.42 -18.89
N PRO A 174 10.81 9.84 -18.33
CA PRO A 174 10.68 8.85 -17.28
C PRO A 174 9.86 9.45 -16.13
N PHE A 175 8.80 8.75 -15.73
CA PHE A 175 8.09 9.10 -14.51
C PHE A 175 9.11 8.93 -13.36
N GLY A 176 9.56 10.02 -12.73
CA GLY A 176 10.37 9.95 -11.52
C GLY A 176 11.79 10.50 -11.56
N GLU A 177 12.28 11.12 -12.64
CA GLU A 177 13.58 11.83 -12.60
C GLU A 177 13.56 13.19 -11.88
N ASP A 178 12.38 13.78 -11.66
CA ASP A 178 12.25 14.93 -10.80
C ASP A 178 11.95 14.48 -9.37
N GLU A 179 12.93 14.51 -8.48
CA GLU A 179 12.77 14.35 -7.02
C GLU A 179 11.71 15.29 -6.39
N LYS A 180 11.09 16.13 -7.19
CA LYS A 180 10.10 17.13 -6.80
C LYS A 180 8.68 16.87 -7.32
N SER A 181 8.46 15.83 -8.12
CA SER A 181 7.10 15.54 -8.59
C SER A 181 6.32 14.79 -7.51
N PRO A 182 5.23 15.36 -6.97
CA PRO A 182 4.38 14.68 -6.00
C PRO A 182 3.58 13.51 -6.60
N ILE A 183 3.74 13.25 -7.91
CA ILE A 183 3.03 12.22 -8.67
C ILE A 183 4.03 11.22 -9.29
N SER A 184 5.32 11.31 -8.97
CA SER A 184 6.29 10.32 -9.43
C SER A 184 6.13 9.05 -8.61
N GLY A 185 5.33 8.12 -9.12
CA GLY A 185 5.11 6.83 -8.49
C GLY A 185 6.04 5.76 -9.03
N GLY A 186 6.47 4.89 -8.14
CA GLY A 186 7.15 3.65 -8.46
C GLY A 186 8.67 3.71 -8.43
N HIS A 187 9.24 2.66 -7.87
CA HIS A 187 10.67 2.37 -7.96
C HIS A 187 11.00 1.79 -9.34
N GLY A 188 12.22 2.04 -9.84
CA GLY A 188 12.72 1.32 -10.99
C GLY A 188 12.83 -0.17 -10.66
N ILE A 189 12.28 -1.04 -11.51
CA ILE A 189 12.25 -2.50 -11.25
C ILE A 189 13.66 -3.08 -11.05
N ARG A 190 14.64 -2.64 -11.84
CA ARG A 190 16.03 -3.09 -11.69
C ARG A 190 16.60 -2.69 -10.33
N ARG A 191 16.46 -1.42 -9.94
CA ARG A 191 16.94 -0.94 -8.64
C ARG A 191 16.30 -1.71 -7.49
N PHE A 192 15.01 -2.02 -7.59
CA PHE A 192 14.31 -2.83 -6.60
C PHE A 192 14.92 -4.22 -6.49
N LEU A 193 15.10 -4.93 -7.63
CA LEU A 193 15.67 -6.27 -7.67
C LEU A 193 17.12 -6.29 -7.16
N GLU A 194 17.97 -5.36 -7.62
CA GLU A 194 19.35 -5.20 -7.14
C GLU A 194 19.40 -4.95 -5.63
N THR A 195 18.53 -4.07 -5.10
CA THR A 195 18.49 -3.79 -3.67
C THR A 195 18.01 -5.01 -2.88
N MET A 196 17.04 -5.75 -3.41
CA MET A 196 16.53 -6.97 -2.80
C MET A 196 17.62 -8.06 -2.75
N GLU A 197 18.40 -8.24 -3.80
CA GLU A 197 19.51 -9.20 -3.85
C GLU A 197 20.59 -8.93 -2.78
N THR A 198 20.73 -7.66 -2.36
CA THR A 198 21.63 -7.31 -1.26
C THR A 198 21.08 -7.70 0.12
N GLN A 199 19.83 -8.16 0.20
CA GLN A 199 19.17 -8.51 1.46
C GLN A 199 19.25 -10.03 1.70
N PRO A 200 20.21 -10.53 2.49
CA PRO A 200 20.48 -11.98 2.63
C PRO A 200 19.34 -12.75 3.33
N PHE A 201 18.35 -12.04 3.85
CA PHE A 201 17.18 -12.62 4.53
C PHE A 201 15.95 -12.75 3.62
N LEU A 202 16.03 -12.29 2.37
CA LEU A 202 14.94 -12.34 1.39
C LEU A 202 15.28 -13.29 0.25
N GLN A 203 14.26 -13.96 -0.25
CA GLN A 203 14.29 -14.74 -1.48
C GLN A 203 13.00 -14.48 -2.24
N LEU A 204 13.09 -14.36 -3.57
CA LEU A 204 11.90 -14.39 -4.41
C LEU A 204 11.24 -15.75 -4.29
N LYS A 205 9.93 -15.72 -4.22
CA LYS A 205 9.10 -16.93 -4.27
C LYS A 205 8.34 -16.89 -5.59
N ASP A 206 8.49 -17.95 -6.38
CA ASP A 206 7.73 -18.20 -7.60
C ASP A 206 6.31 -18.64 -7.28
#